data_98eabf0aa368bc6861b480617b7c0554
#
_entry.id   98eabf0aa368bc6861b480617b7c0554
#
_cell.length_a   1.000
_cell.length_b   1.000
_cell.length_c   1.000
_cell.angle_alpha   90.00
_cell.angle_beta   90.00
_cell.angle_gamma   90.00
#
_symmetry.space_group_name_H-M   'P 1'
#
loop_
_entity.id
_entity.type
_entity.pdbx_description
1 polymer ?
#
loop_
_entity_poly.entity_id
_entity_poly.type
_entity_poly.pdbx_seq_one_letter_code
_entity_poly.pdbx_strand_id
1 'polypeptide(L)'
;MTTEFDYDLFVIGAGSGGVRAARMAASKGKKVAVAEERYLGGTCVNVGCVPKKLFVYASQFPELFHASAGFGWTMPQQPTLDWATLRDNKTAEIERLNGIYNNLIDNSGADLFDGRATVAGPNLISVNGKTYKARTILI
;
A
#
# COMPACT_ATOMS: atom_id res chain seq x y z
N MET A 1 -21.69 -33.08 5.70
CA MET A 1 -20.25 -32.81 5.71
C MET A 1 -20.09 -31.28 5.75
N THR A 2 -19.72 -30.72 6.87
CA THR A 2 -19.39 -29.30 6.95
C THR A 2 -18.10 -29.09 6.18
N THR A 3 -18.16 -28.37 5.06
CA THR A 3 -16.96 -27.91 4.36
C THR A 3 -16.23 -26.95 5.31
N GLU A 4 -15.20 -27.47 5.95
CA GLU A 4 -14.36 -26.65 6.82
C GLU A 4 -13.53 -25.72 5.94
N PHE A 5 -13.70 -24.41 6.11
CA PHE A 5 -12.90 -23.39 5.44
C PHE A 5 -11.74 -22.97 6.33
N ASP A 6 -10.57 -22.81 5.73
CA ASP A 6 -9.40 -22.29 6.42
C ASP A 6 -9.60 -20.81 6.78
N TYR A 7 -10.31 -20.05 5.92
CA TYR A 7 -10.61 -18.63 6.06
C TYR A 7 -12.07 -18.29 5.72
N ASP A 8 -12.62 -17.32 6.43
CA ASP A 8 -13.91 -16.71 6.05
C ASP A 8 -13.76 -15.83 4.80
N LEU A 9 -12.62 -15.11 4.72
CA LEU A 9 -12.26 -14.23 3.61
C LEU A 9 -10.78 -14.40 3.24
N PHE A 10 -10.51 -14.64 1.97
CA PHE A 10 -9.16 -14.55 1.42
C PHE A 10 -9.10 -13.41 0.41
N VAL A 11 -8.19 -12.45 0.64
CA VAL A 11 -8.00 -11.27 -0.20
C VAL A 11 -6.74 -11.47 -1.05
N ILE A 12 -6.89 -11.35 -2.36
CA ILE A 12 -5.77 -11.40 -3.32
C ILE A 12 -5.43 -9.97 -3.72
N GLY A 13 -4.33 -9.47 -3.21
CA GLY A 13 -3.85 -8.11 -3.40
C GLY A 13 -4.04 -7.22 -2.17
N ALA A 14 -2.93 -6.67 -1.66
CA ALA A 14 -2.89 -5.75 -0.53
C ALA A 14 -2.78 -4.27 -0.97
N GLY A 15 -3.52 -3.90 -2.00
CA GLY A 15 -3.77 -2.50 -2.34
C GLY A 15 -4.72 -1.84 -1.33
N SER A 16 -5.06 -0.57 -1.54
CA SER A 16 -5.92 0.20 -0.61
C SER A 16 -7.26 -0.48 -0.31
N GLY A 17 -7.89 -1.08 -1.33
CA GLY A 17 -9.16 -1.81 -1.18
C GLY A 17 -9.00 -3.11 -0.41
N GLY A 18 -8.00 -3.92 -0.77
CA GLY A 18 -7.73 -5.21 -0.14
C GLY A 18 -7.37 -5.09 1.33
N VAL A 19 -6.45 -4.17 1.67
CA VAL A 19 -6.09 -3.89 3.07
C VAL A 19 -7.31 -3.43 3.88
N ARG A 20 -8.13 -2.54 3.32
CA ARG A 20 -9.35 -2.09 4.00
C ARG A 20 -10.32 -3.24 4.22
N ALA A 21 -10.60 -4.05 3.19
CA ALA A 21 -11.53 -5.17 3.27
C ALA A 21 -11.07 -6.21 4.31
N ALA A 22 -9.78 -6.57 4.29
CA ALA A 22 -9.20 -7.52 5.23
C ALA A 22 -9.34 -7.04 6.68
N ARG A 23 -8.91 -5.80 6.96
CA ARG A 23 -8.99 -5.22 8.31
C ARG A 23 -10.41 -5.12 8.82
N MET A 24 -11.34 -4.67 7.98
CA MET A 24 -12.75 -4.53 8.36
C MET A 24 -13.39 -5.90 8.65
N ALA A 25 -13.08 -6.92 7.86
CA ALA A 25 -13.57 -8.28 8.12
C ALA A 25 -12.95 -8.86 9.41
N ALA A 26 -11.64 -8.73 9.58
CA ALA A 26 -10.95 -9.21 10.78
C ALA A 26 -11.45 -8.51 12.06
N SER A 27 -11.71 -7.20 12.02
CA SER A 27 -12.27 -6.46 13.15
C SER A 27 -13.69 -6.91 13.55
N LYS A 28 -14.37 -7.67 12.68
CA LYS A 28 -15.66 -8.30 12.95
C LYS A 28 -15.53 -9.78 13.37
N GLY A 29 -14.34 -10.20 13.76
CA GLY A 29 -14.06 -11.55 14.23
C GLY A 29 -13.99 -12.60 13.12
N LYS A 30 -13.81 -12.19 11.85
CA LYS A 30 -13.63 -13.13 10.75
C LYS A 30 -12.19 -13.58 10.65
N LYS A 31 -11.98 -14.84 10.29
CA LYS A 31 -10.67 -15.37 9.98
C LYS A 31 -10.29 -14.96 8.55
N VAL A 32 -9.28 -14.11 8.41
CA VAL A 32 -8.95 -13.45 7.16
C VAL A 32 -7.51 -13.72 6.77
N ALA A 33 -7.28 -13.94 5.47
CA ALA A 33 -5.96 -13.94 4.86
C ALA A 33 -5.85 -12.88 3.77
N VAL A 34 -4.65 -12.35 3.58
CA VAL A 34 -4.29 -11.43 2.50
C VAL A 34 -3.03 -11.95 1.82
N ALA A 35 -2.99 -11.97 0.51
CA ALA A 35 -1.77 -12.27 -0.26
C ALA A 35 -1.37 -11.06 -1.10
N GLU A 36 -0.07 -10.73 -1.10
CA GLU A 36 0.52 -9.65 -1.92
C GLU A 36 1.83 -10.15 -2.52
N GLU A 37 2.04 -9.90 -3.82
CA GLU A 37 3.23 -10.39 -4.54
C GLU A 37 4.30 -9.32 -4.77
N ARG A 38 3.99 -8.04 -4.56
CA ARG A 38 4.89 -6.93 -4.88
C ARG A 38 5.21 -6.05 -3.66
N TYR A 39 4.21 -5.28 -3.24
CA TYR A 39 4.38 -4.33 -2.15
C TYR A 39 3.03 -3.94 -1.53
N LEU A 40 3.03 -3.82 -0.23
CA LEU A 40 1.84 -3.41 0.54
C LEU A 40 1.43 -1.97 0.21
N GLY A 41 0.12 -1.72 0.17
CA GLY A 41 -0.45 -0.43 -0.24
C GLY A 41 -0.70 -0.32 -1.75
N GLY A 42 -0.18 -1.27 -2.55
CA GLY A 42 -0.43 -1.38 -3.98
C GLY A 42 0.09 -0.20 -4.80
N THR A 43 -0.43 -0.04 -6.00
CA THR A 43 -0.04 0.99 -6.97
C THR A 43 -0.14 2.41 -6.38
N CYS A 44 -1.20 2.73 -5.68
CA CYS A 44 -1.42 4.08 -5.16
C CYS A 44 -0.29 4.55 -4.24
N VAL A 45 0.10 3.72 -3.29
CA VAL A 45 1.16 4.07 -2.32
C VAL A 45 2.53 4.06 -2.98
N ASN A 46 2.83 3.06 -3.80
CA ASN A 46 4.21 2.78 -4.22
C ASN A 46 4.63 3.48 -5.51
N VAL A 47 3.75 3.53 -6.51
CA VAL A 47 4.08 4.04 -7.85
C VAL A 47 3.02 4.96 -8.45
N GLY A 48 2.02 5.36 -7.67
CA GLY A 48 0.88 6.14 -8.14
C GLY A 48 0.65 7.42 -7.33
N CYS A 49 -0.42 7.43 -6.54
CA CYS A 49 -0.96 8.64 -5.88
C CYS A 49 0.04 9.35 -4.98
N VAL A 50 0.76 8.59 -4.15
CA VAL A 50 1.68 9.18 -3.16
C VAL A 50 2.92 9.76 -3.83
N PRO A 51 3.74 8.97 -4.57
CA PRO A 51 4.94 9.53 -5.18
C PRO A 51 4.63 10.64 -6.17
N LYS A 52 3.55 10.51 -6.94
CA LYS A 52 3.10 11.57 -7.85
C LYS A 52 2.85 12.89 -7.10
N LYS A 53 2.16 12.82 -5.97
CA LYS A 53 1.82 14.03 -5.20
C LYS A 53 3.07 14.68 -4.59
N LEU A 54 4.03 13.90 -4.12
CA LEU A 54 5.31 14.43 -3.62
C LEU A 54 6.08 15.17 -4.71
N PHE A 55 6.12 14.63 -5.94
CA PHE A 55 6.75 15.30 -7.07
C PHE A 55 5.98 16.56 -7.50
N VAL A 56 4.64 16.55 -7.47
CA VAL A 56 3.84 17.74 -7.75
C VAL A 56 4.11 18.85 -6.73
N TYR A 57 4.19 18.53 -5.45
CA TYR A 57 4.55 19.52 -4.44
C TYR A 57 5.95 20.11 -4.66
N ALA A 58 6.92 19.26 -4.98
CA ALA A 58 8.27 19.72 -5.28
C ALA A 58 8.32 20.65 -6.51
N SER A 59 7.49 20.39 -7.53
CA SER A 59 7.44 21.19 -8.74
C SER A 59 6.83 22.59 -8.55
N GLN A 60 6.15 22.85 -7.44
CA GLN A 60 5.56 24.16 -7.13
C GLN A 60 6.56 25.14 -6.52
N PHE A 61 7.67 24.68 -5.96
CA PHE A 61 8.63 25.54 -5.28
C PHE A 61 9.24 26.62 -6.16
N PRO A 62 9.65 26.39 -7.42
CA PRO A 62 10.22 27.46 -8.26
C PRO A 62 9.26 28.66 -8.41
N GLU A 63 7.98 28.40 -8.61
CA GLU A 63 6.96 29.44 -8.72
C GLU A 63 6.74 30.16 -7.38
N LEU A 64 6.71 29.42 -6.27
CA LEU A 64 6.61 29.99 -4.93
C LEU A 64 7.79 30.87 -4.58
N PHE A 65 9.01 30.44 -4.94
CA PHE A 65 10.21 31.26 -4.76
C PHE A 65 10.14 32.55 -5.57
N HIS A 66 9.68 32.50 -6.81
CA HIS A 66 9.48 33.70 -7.62
C HIS A 66 8.43 34.64 -7.01
N ALA A 67 7.28 34.10 -6.61
CA ALA A 67 6.20 34.89 -6.03
C ALA A 67 6.55 35.50 -4.68
N SER A 68 7.45 34.90 -3.91
CA SER A 68 7.80 35.32 -2.56
C SER A 68 8.32 36.75 -2.47
N ALA A 69 8.98 37.26 -3.52
CA ALA A 69 9.46 38.62 -3.60
C ALA A 69 8.34 39.68 -3.47
N GLY A 70 7.15 39.38 -4.02
CA GLY A 70 5.98 40.23 -3.89
C GLY A 70 5.43 40.36 -2.46
N PHE A 71 5.83 39.44 -1.59
CA PHE A 71 5.49 39.41 -0.16
C PHE A 71 6.62 39.88 0.76
N GLY A 72 7.65 40.50 0.19
CA GLY A 72 8.77 41.05 0.96
C GLY A 72 9.87 40.08 1.35
N TRP A 73 9.87 38.85 0.83
CA TRP A 73 10.96 37.91 1.04
C TRP A 73 12.13 38.17 0.09
N THR A 74 13.33 38.22 0.63
CA THR A 74 14.55 38.36 -0.15
C THR A 74 15.32 37.03 -0.09
N MET A 75 15.59 36.48 -1.26
CA MET A 75 16.39 35.25 -1.36
C MET A 75 17.83 35.61 -1.73
N PRO A 76 18.82 35.23 -0.90
CA PRO A 76 20.24 35.63 -1.12
C PRO A 76 20.83 34.95 -2.36
N GLN A 77 20.30 33.80 -2.76
CA GLN A 77 20.74 33.06 -3.95
C GLN A 77 19.53 32.40 -4.63
N GLN A 78 19.65 32.13 -5.92
CA GLN A 78 18.63 31.35 -6.65
C GLN A 78 18.61 29.91 -6.10
N PRO A 79 17.46 29.41 -5.68
CA PRO A 79 17.34 28.04 -5.21
C PRO A 79 17.63 27.06 -6.34
N THR A 80 18.31 25.96 -6.01
CA THR A 80 18.59 24.88 -6.94
C THR A 80 17.94 23.60 -6.44
N LEU A 81 17.47 22.78 -7.38
CA LEU A 81 16.90 21.46 -7.06
C LEU A 81 18.02 20.41 -7.04
N ASP A 82 18.17 19.73 -5.91
CA ASP A 82 18.87 18.46 -5.86
C ASP A 82 17.88 17.32 -6.10
N TRP A 83 17.88 16.80 -7.32
CA TRP A 83 17.02 15.70 -7.72
C TRP A 83 17.27 14.42 -6.93
N ALA A 84 18.54 14.12 -6.60
CA ALA A 84 18.88 12.93 -5.84
C ALA A 84 18.24 12.96 -4.45
N THR A 85 18.36 14.08 -3.75
CA THR A 85 17.70 14.28 -2.45
C THR A 85 16.18 14.13 -2.53
N LEU A 86 15.52 14.74 -3.51
CA LEU A 86 14.07 14.61 -3.69
C LEU A 86 13.66 13.15 -3.93
N ARG A 87 14.35 12.46 -4.83
CA ARG A 87 14.10 11.06 -5.16
C ARG A 87 14.25 10.17 -3.93
N ASP A 88 15.31 10.32 -3.19
CA ASP A 88 15.66 9.46 -2.06
C ASP A 88 14.73 9.71 -0.87
N ASN A 89 14.39 10.96 -0.58
CA ASN A 89 13.39 11.30 0.44
C ASN A 89 12.00 10.74 0.08
N LYS A 90 11.61 10.83 -1.20
CA LYS A 90 10.37 10.19 -1.66
C LYS A 90 10.42 8.68 -1.46
N THR A 91 11.53 8.03 -1.76
CA THR A 91 11.69 6.58 -1.59
C THR A 91 11.58 6.18 -0.12
N ALA A 92 12.28 6.87 0.78
CA ALA A 92 12.20 6.64 2.22
C ALA A 92 10.77 6.80 2.76
N GLU A 93 10.00 7.79 2.27
CA GLU A 93 8.60 7.96 2.67
C GLU A 93 7.72 6.79 2.20
N ILE A 94 7.93 6.27 1.00
CA ILE A 94 7.20 5.09 0.51
C ILE A 94 7.52 3.85 1.38
N GLU A 95 8.78 3.62 1.71
CA GLU A 95 9.21 2.53 2.59
C GLU A 95 8.58 2.63 3.98
N ARG A 96 8.55 3.85 4.55
CA ARG A 96 7.87 4.11 5.81
C ARG A 96 6.38 3.75 5.74
N LEU A 97 5.71 4.11 4.64
CA LEU A 97 4.30 3.78 4.43
C LEU A 97 4.07 2.27 4.27
N ASN A 98 4.95 1.55 3.58
CA ASN A 98 4.85 0.08 3.50
C ASN A 98 4.90 -0.55 4.90
N GLY A 99 5.77 -0.08 5.78
CA GLY A 99 5.80 -0.51 7.18
C GLY A 99 4.48 -0.23 7.92
N ILE A 100 3.85 0.91 7.69
CA ILE A 100 2.53 1.21 8.26
C ILE A 100 1.47 0.22 7.74
N TYR A 101 1.45 -0.07 6.45
CA TYR A 101 0.50 -1.02 5.87
C TYR A 101 0.70 -2.44 6.42
N ASN A 102 1.96 -2.86 6.62
CA ASN A 102 2.25 -4.13 7.29
C ASN A 102 1.64 -4.15 8.70
N ASN A 103 1.94 -3.15 9.50
CA ASN A 103 1.42 -3.06 10.87
C ASN A 103 -0.12 -3.01 10.91
N LEU A 104 -0.76 -2.40 9.90
CA LEU A 104 -2.21 -2.37 9.81
C LEU A 104 -2.83 -3.77 9.59
N ILE A 105 -2.17 -4.63 8.83
CA ILE A 105 -2.61 -6.01 8.62
C ILE A 105 -2.32 -6.83 9.87
N ASP A 106 -1.09 -6.79 10.38
CA ASP A 106 -0.67 -7.53 11.57
C ASP A 106 -1.57 -7.22 12.78
N ASN A 107 -1.80 -5.94 13.06
CA ASN A 107 -2.65 -5.50 14.18
C ASN A 107 -4.13 -5.87 13.99
N SER A 108 -4.56 -6.19 12.79
CA SER A 108 -5.93 -6.65 12.55
C SER A 108 -6.13 -8.13 12.86
N GLY A 109 -5.06 -8.90 12.96
CA GLY A 109 -5.09 -10.35 13.13
C GLY A 109 -5.36 -11.11 11.83
N ALA A 110 -5.23 -10.46 10.67
CA ALA A 110 -5.28 -11.15 9.39
C ALA A 110 -3.92 -11.76 9.05
N ASP A 111 -3.91 -12.98 8.51
CA ASP A 111 -2.71 -13.63 8.04
C ASP A 111 -2.22 -13.00 6.72
N LEU A 112 -0.96 -12.57 6.67
CA LEU A 112 -0.33 -12.03 5.47
C LEU A 112 0.55 -13.07 4.79
N PHE A 113 0.32 -13.27 3.50
CA PHE A 113 1.15 -14.11 2.63
C PHE A 113 1.93 -13.23 1.65
N ASP A 114 3.24 -13.25 1.75
CA ASP A 114 4.12 -12.65 0.74
C ASP A 114 4.25 -13.63 -0.43
N GLY A 115 3.59 -13.32 -1.54
CA GLY A 115 3.58 -14.15 -2.74
C GLY A 115 2.33 -14.01 -3.59
N ARG A 116 2.45 -14.52 -4.82
CA ARG A 116 1.36 -14.52 -5.79
C ARG A 116 0.32 -15.57 -5.43
N ALA A 117 -0.89 -15.13 -5.11
CA ALA A 117 -2.04 -16.00 -4.96
C ALA A 117 -2.80 -16.15 -6.30
N THR A 118 -3.31 -17.33 -6.54
CA THR A 118 -4.16 -17.65 -7.69
C THR A 118 -5.40 -18.39 -7.25
N VAL A 119 -6.51 -18.20 -7.96
CA VAL A 119 -7.74 -18.97 -7.76
C VAL A 119 -7.57 -20.33 -8.43
N ALA A 120 -7.50 -21.39 -7.63
CA ALA A 120 -7.30 -22.75 -8.12
C ALA A 120 -8.62 -23.51 -8.36
N GLY A 121 -9.75 -22.96 -7.91
CA GLY A 121 -11.09 -23.55 -8.08
C GLY A 121 -12.11 -22.81 -7.24
N PRO A 122 -13.38 -23.24 -7.25
CA PRO A 122 -14.39 -22.69 -6.38
C PRO A 122 -13.93 -22.75 -4.91
N ASN A 123 -13.86 -21.58 -4.26
CA ASN A 123 -13.43 -21.45 -2.87
C ASN A 123 -11.97 -21.91 -2.59
N LEU A 124 -11.13 -22.05 -3.61
CA LEU A 124 -9.80 -22.60 -3.50
C LEU A 124 -8.74 -21.60 -3.98
N ILE A 125 -7.77 -21.31 -3.14
CA ILE A 125 -6.67 -20.38 -3.42
C ILE A 125 -5.35 -21.15 -3.30
N SER A 126 -4.44 -20.93 -4.23
CA SER A 126 -3.07 -21.40 -4.15
C SER A 126 -2.12 -20.21 -3.96
N VAL A 127 -1.25 -20.29 -2.96
CA VAL A 127 -0.17 -19.33 -2.70
C VAL A 127 1.03 -20.06 -2.09
N ASN A 128 2.23 -19.71 -2.55
CA ASN A 128 3.48 -20.30 -2.06
C ASN A 128 3.49 -21.85 -2.06
N GLY A 129 2.89 -22.47 -3.09
CA GLY A 129 2.83 -23.92 -3.24
C GLY A 129 1.85 -24.62 -2.29
N LYS A 130 1.09 -23.89 -1.49
CA LYS A 130 0.03 -24.41 -0.62
C LYS A 130 -1.34 -23.97 -1.10
N THR A 131 -2.35 -24.78 -0.76
CA THR A 131 -3.74 -24.51 -1.13
C THR A 131 -4.57 -24.26 0.13
N TYR A 132 -5.44 -23.26 0.07
CA TYR A 132 -6.31 -22.86 1.15
C TYR A 132 -7.77 -22.79 0.66
N LYS A 133 -8.70 -23.13 1.54
CA LYS A 133 -10.14 -22.98 1.29
C LYS A 133 -10.65 -21.69 1.95
N ALA A 134 -11.34 -20.87 1.20
CA ALA A 134 -11.96 -19.67 1.73
C ALA A 134 -13.46 -19.62 1.37
N ARG A 135 -14.28 -19.20 2.32
CA ARG A 135 -15.72 -19.02 2.10
C ARG A 135 -15.97 -17.95 1.04
N THR A 136 -15.20 -16.88 1.08
CA THR A 136 -15.25 -15.76 0.13
C THR A 136 -13.86 -15.44 -0.36
N ILE A 137 -13.70 -15.21 -1.66
CA ILE A 137 -12.46 -14.74 -2.28
C ILE A 137 -12.73 -13.33 -2.81
N LEU A 138 -11.87 -12.40 -2.46
CA LEU A 138 -11.86 -11.03 -2.98
C LEU A 138 -10.57 -10.82 -3.79
N ILE A 139 -10.68 -10.26 -5.00
CA ILE A 139 -9.55 -9.94 -5.88
C ILE A 139 -9.53 -8.45 -6.12
#